data_a25b71fd6d84a6a6168f36c26bc2ed8f
#
_entry.id   a25b71fd6d84a6a6168f36c26bc2ed8f
#
_cell.length_a   1.000
_cell.length_b   1.000
_cell.length_c   1.000
_cell.angle_alpha   90.00
_cell.angle_beta   90.00
_cell.angle_gamma   90.00
#
_symmetry.space_group_name_H-M   'P 1'
#
loop_
_entity.id
_entity.type
_entity.pdbx_description
1 polymer ?
#
loop_
_entity_poly.entity_id
_entity_poly.type
_entity_poly.pdbx_seq_one_letter_code
_entity_poly.pdbx_strand_id
1 'polypeptide(L)'
;MKIGIIGAGQLGRMLALAGYPLAQQFLFLDTSADSPGGQVAPILTGAFDDPTSLQRLAAESDLVTYEFENVPVSALHAVSKTRPCLPPVEALRVSQDRLYEKELFTKLGIPTPPFRAIDSLEGLRAAVAEIGLPSVLKTRRLGYDGKGQAVLRKPADVETAWQAIGGVPLILEGFVPFEREVSIIGARSTRGEVAIYPLNHNVHRDGILRVTRSPHGAPGLQRRAARHLRRVLEHFDYAGILNIEFFVRGGRLVANETAPRVHNSGHWTIEGAETSQFENHLRAILGLPLGPTAAIGH
;
A
#
# COMPACT_ATOMS: atom_id res chain seq x y z
N MET A 1 0.74 -21.11 14.94
CA MET A 1 2.02 -20.63 14.35
C MET A 1 2.40 -19.32 15.01
N LYS A 2 3.68 -18.97 15.00
CA LYS A 2 4.19 -17.68 15.47
C LYS A 2 4.51 -16.79 14.25
N ILE A 3 3.84 -15.66 14.15
CA ILE A 3 3.98 -14.72 13.04
C ILE A 3 4.87 -13.56 13.47
N GLY A 4 5.97 -13.37 12.76
CA GLY A 4 6.81 -12.19 12.91
C GLY A 4 6.22 -11.02 12.12
N ILE A 5 6.15 -9.83 12.73
CA ILE A 5 5.67 -8.62 12.05
C ILE A 5 6.77 -7.56 12.13
N ILE A 6 7.21 -7.06 10.98
CA ILE A 6 8.11 -5.90 10.90
C ILE A 6 7.25 -4.63 10.95
N GLY A 7 7.48 -3.84 12.01
CA GLY A 7 6.63 -2.75 12.46
C GLY A 7 5.66 -3.19 13.56
N ALA A 8 5.56 -2.38 14.61
CA ALA A 8 4.66 -2.59 15.75
C ALA A 8 3.71 -1.41 15.95
N GLY A 9 3.36 -0.72 14.88
CA GLY A 9 2.40 0.38 14.89
C GLY A 9 0.95 -0.11 15.05
N GLN A 10 0.01 0.78 14.76
CA GLN A 10 -1.41 0.49 14.91
C GLN A 10 -1.89 -0.67 14.01
N LEU A 11 -1.37 -0.79 12.78
CA LEU A 11 -1.78 -1.85 11.86
C LEU A 11 -1.26 -3.21 12.32
N GLY A 12 -0.02 -3.27 12.83
CA GLY A 12 0.54 -4.47 13.44
C GLY A 12 -0.26 -4.92 14.67
N ARG A 13 -0.62 -3.96 15.55
CA ARG A 13 -1.50 -4.25 16.69
C ARG A 13 -2.85 -4.82 16.24
N MET A 14 -3.49 -4.25 15.21
CA MET A 14 -4.75 -4.75 14.68
C MET A 14 -4.62 -6.14 14.03
N LEU A 15 -3.51 -6.43 13.36
CA LEU A 15 -3.21 -7.77 12.84
C LEU A 15 -3.14 -8.78 13.96
N ALA A 16 -2.40 -8.49 15.04
CA ALA A 16 -2.28 -9.40 16.18
C ALA A 16 -3.66 -9.65 16.82
N LEU A 17 -4.46 -8.59 17.05
CA LEU A 17 -5.81 -8.72 17.61
C LEU A 17 -6.72 -9.60 16.75
N ALA A 18 -6.65 -9.48 15.42
CA ALA A 18 -7.41 -10.32 14.49
C ALA A 18 -6.91 -11.77 14.43
N GLY A 19 -5.66 -12.02 14.82
CA GLY A 19 -5.06 -13.34 14.73
C GLY A 19 -5.20 -14.22 15.97
N TYR A 20 -5.44 -13.65 17.15
CA TYR A 20 -5.66 -14.45 18.36
C TYR A 20 -6.84 -15.42 18.27
N PRO A 21 -8.01 -15.04 17.73
CA PRO A 21 -9.10 -15.99 17.48
C PRO A 21 -8.73 -17.11 16.49
N LEU A 22 -7.72 -16.91 15.65
CA LEU A 22 -7.16 -17.91 14.75
C LEU A 22 -6.06 -18.76 15.41
N ALA A 23 -5.89 -18.66 16.73
CA ALA A 23 -4.88 -19.35 17.51
C ALA A 23 -3.42 -19.06 17.07
N GLN A 24 -3.17 -17.83 16.56
CA GLN A 24 -1.84 -17.40 16.17
C GLN A 24 -1.12 -16.68 17.33
N GLN A 25 0.20 -16.74 17.34
CA GLN A 25 1.09 -15.97 18.22
C GLN A 25 1.84 -14.93 17.39
N PHE A 26 2.27 -13.85 18.03
CA PHE A 26 2.92 -12.74 17.34
C PHE A 26 4.22 -12.33 18.03
N LEU A 27 5.17 -11.85 17.21
CA LEU A 27 6.40 -11.23 17.62
C LEU A 27 6.66 -10.05 16.71
N PHE A 28 6.85 -8.86 17.28
CA PHE A 28 7.12 -7.65 16.51
C PHE A 28 8.62 -7.36 16.45
N LEU A 29 9.07 -6.69 15.40
CA LEU A 29 10.32 -5.95 15.32
C LEU A 29 9.99 -4.47 15.13
N ASP A 30 10.44 -3.61 16.03
CA ASP A 30 10.25 -2.16 15.93
C ASP A 30 11.42 -1.40 16.54
N THR A 31 11.58 -0.14 16.18
CA THR A 31 12.62 0.74 16.73
C THR A 31 12.31 1.22 18.15
N SER A 32 11.05 1.11 18.59
CA SER A 32 10.59 1.50 19.93
C SER A 32 9.88 0.36 20.64
N ALA A 33 10.22 0.15 21.92
CA ALA A 33 9.51 -0.78 22.79
C ALA A 33 8.08 -0.29 23.15
N ASP A 34 7.82 1.02 23.04
CA ASP A 34 6.55 1.66 23.39
C ASP A 34 5.58 1.72 22.19
N SER A 35 5.90 1.06 21.08
CA SER A 35 5.03 0.99 19.93
C SER A 35 3.71 0.28 20.25
N PRO A 36 2.58 0.66 19.59
CA PRO A 36 1.22 0.14 19.89
C PRO A 36 1.10 -1.38 19.92
N GLY A 37 1.89 -2.10 19.10
CA GLY A 37 1.93 -3.57 19.08
C GLY A 37 2.38 -4.19 20.39
N GLY A 38 3.21 -3.48 21.17
CA GLY A 38 3.70 -3.93 22.48
C GLY A 38 2.60 -4.13 23.53
N GLN A 39 1.41 -3.53 23.31
CA GLN A 39 0.26 -3.76 24.18
C GLN A 39 -0.36 -5.15 24.02
N VAL A 40 -0.05 -5.85 22.94
CA VAL A 40 -0.68 -7.12 22.60
C VAL A 40 0.31 -8.27 22.36
N ALA A 41 1.58 -8.00 22.03
CA ALA A 41 2.57 -9.05 21.83
C ALA A 41 3.99 -8.54 22.11
N PRO A 42 5.00 -9.42 22.34
CA PRO A 42 6.39 -9.01 22.55
C PRO A 42 6.96 -8.23 21.35
N ILE A 43 7.85 -7.27 21.64
CA ILE A 43 8.62 -6.50 20.65
C ILE A 43 10.11 -6.83 20.80
N LEU A 44 10.75 -7.19 19.70
CA LEU A 44 12.20 -7.10 19.53
C LEU A 44 12.52 -5.64 19.17
N THR A 45 13.24 -4.95 20.05
CA THR A 45 13.65 -3.57 19.78
C THR A 45 14.92 -3.56 18.95
N GLY A 46 14.88 -2.94 17.78
CA GLY A 46 16.01 -2.83 16.85
C GLY A 46 15.67 -2.05 15.58
N ALA A 47 16.69 -1.63 14.84
CA ALA A 47 16.46 -1.02 13.55
C ALA A 47 15.90 -2.04 12.53
N PHE A 48 15.10 -1.57 11.60
CA PHE A 48 14.48 -2.46 10.59
C PHE A 48 15.46 -3.09 9.61
N ASP A 49 16.69 -2.61 9.56
CA ASP A 49 17.80 -3.13 8.76
C ASP A 49 18.92 -3.79 9.60
N ASP A 50 18.73 -3.89 10.93
CA ASP A 50 19.69 -4.56 11.81
C ASP A 50 19.69 -6.08 11.57
N PRO A 51 20.80 -6.66 11.08
CA PRO A 51 20.86 -8.08 10.76
C PRO A 51 20.59 -8.99 11.97
N THR A 52 21.00 -8.59 13.17
CA THR A 52 20.84 -9.39 14.40
C THR A 52 19.36 -9.49 14.78
N SER A 53 18.65 -8.36 14.78
CA SER A 53 17.21 -8.31 15.08
C SER A 53 16.39 -9.06 14.03
N LEU A 54 16.74 -8.93 12.75
CA LEU A 54 16.09 -9.65 11.65
C LEU A 54 16.31 -11.16 11.72
N GLN A 55 17.53 -11.61 12.02
CA GLN A 55 17.83 -13.03 12.24
C GLN A 55 17.06 -13.60 13.42
N ARG A 56 16.99 -12.84 14.52
CA ARG A 56 16.23 -13.23 15.70
C ARG A 56 14.73 -13.32 15.40
N LEU A 57 14.15 -12.31 14.73
CA LEU A 57 12.75 -12.34 14.29
C LEU A 57 12.47 -13.59 13.42
N ALA A 58 13.33 -13.85 12.45
CA ALA A 58 13.20 -15.01 11.56
C ALA A 58 13.33 -16.34 12.33
N ALA A 59 14.29 -16.44 13.27
CA ALA A 59 14.51 -17.66 14.04
C ALA A 59 13.34 -17.99 14.97
N GLU A 60 12.71 -16.96 15.55
CA GLU A 60 11.59 -17.09 16.49
C GLU A 60 10.20 -17.10 15.85
N SER A 61 10.12 -17.01 14.52
CA SER A 61 8.85 -16.96 13.77
C SER A 61 8.76 -18.09 12.74
N ASP A 62 7.55 -18.55 12.43
CA ASP A 62 7.27 -19.52 11.37
C ASP A 62 7.10 -18.83 10.01
N LEU A 63 6.61 -17.60 10.02
CA LEU A 63 6.30 -16.74 8.87
C LEU A 63 6.54 -15.30 9.27
N VAL A 64 6.96 -14.45 8.34
CA VAL A 64 7.13 -13.00 8.57
C VAL A 64 6.24 -12.20 7.63
N THR A 65 5.61 -11.16 8.16
CA THR A 65 4.87 -10.13 7.43
C THR A 65 5.32 -8.74 7.85
N TYR A 66 4.76 -7.70 7.26
CA TYR A 66 5.05 -6.31 7.56
C TYR A 66 3.77 -5.47 7.61
N GLU A 67 3.80 -4.37 8.37
CA GLU A 67 2.63 -3.51 8.55
C GLU A 67 2.72 -2.17 7.83
N PHE A 68 3.90 -1.75 7.37
CA PHE A 68 4.11 -0.46 6.71
C PHE A 68 5.05 -0.57 5.50
N GLU A 69 4.98 0.42 4.62
CA GLU A 69 5.61 0.36 3.30
C GLU A 69 7.10 0.71 3.29
N ASN A 70 7.61 1.38 4.32
CA ASN A 70 9.00 1.84 4.33
C ASN A 70 9.98 0.84 4.98
N VAL A 71 9.58 -0.44 5.11
CA VAL A 71 10.50 -1.52 5.51
C VAL A 71 11.58 -1.64 4.43
N PRO A 72 12.88 -1.65 4.80
CA PRO A 72 13.94 -1.83 3.82
C PRO A 72 13.77 -3.15 3.06
N VAL A 73 13.76 -3.09 1.73
CA VAL A 73 13.62 -4.28 0.86
C VAL A 73 14.74 -5.29 1.13
N SER A 74 15.96 -4.81 1.41
CA SER A 74 17.10 -5.66 1.80
C SER A 74 16.84 -6.48 3.07
N ALA A 75 16.13 -5.90 4.04
CA ALA A 75 15.74 -6.57 5.27
C ALA A 75 14.79 -7.75 4.98
N LEU A 76 13.75 -7.52 4.19
CA LEU A 76 12.83 -8.58 3.79
C LEU A 76 13.51 -9.67 2.94
N HIS A 77 14.43 -9.30 2.05
CA HIS A 77 15.23 -10.27 1.32
C HIS A 77 16.14 -11.12 2.24
N ALA A 78 16.69 -10.52 3.29
CA ALA A 78 17.48 -11.27 4.27
C ALA A 78 16.62 -12.29 5.02
N VAL A 79 15.44 -11.89 5.50
CA VAL A 79 14.49 -12.76 6.18
C VAL A 79 13.96 -13.85 5.26
N SER A 80 13.63 -13.53 3.99
CA SER A 80 13.04 -14.47 3.03
C SER A 80 13.96 -15.64 2.65
N LYS A 81 15.26 -15.55 2.95
CA LYS A 81 16.20 -16.67 2.76
C LYS A 81 15.98 -17.81 3.75
N THR A 82 15.38 -17.54 4.89
CA THR A 82 15.24 -18.51 5.98
C THR A 82 13.79 -18.77 6.40
N ARG A 83 12.90 -17.82 6.15
CA ARG A 83 11.46 -17.92 6.49
C ARG A 83 10.61 -17.38 5.37
N PRO A 84 9.40 -17.93 5.15
CA PRO A 84 8.43 -17.30 4.27
C PRO A 84 8.18 -15.86 4.68
N CYS A 85 8.25 -14.94 3.72
CA CYS A 85 7.99 -13.52 3.91
C CYS A 85 6.83 -13.11 2.98
N LEU A 86 5.69 -12.79 3.54
CA LEU A 86 4.46 -12.46 2.82
C LEU A 86 3.85 -11.17 3.36
N PRO A 87 3.33 -10.32 2.48
CA PRO A 87 3.27 -10.42 1.01
C PRO A 87 4.65 -10.44 0.34
N PRO A 88 4.72 -10.77 -0.98
CA PRO A 88 5.98 -10.89 -1.70
C PRO A 88 6.83 -9.62 -1.65
N VAL A 89 8.13 -9.78 -1.42
CA VAL A 89 9.09 -8.66 -1.29
C VAL A 89 9.10 -7.78 -2.55
N GLU A 90 8.90 -8.37 -3.72
CA GLU A 90 8.85 -7.63 -4.98
C GLU A 90 7.65 -6.67 -5.05
N ALA A 91 6.51 -7.05 -4.48
CA ALA A 91 5.36 -6.16 -4.41
C ALA A 91 5.66 -4.91 -3.56
N LEU A 92 6.37 -5.09 -2.42
CA LEU A 92 6.81 -3.97 -1.61
C LEU A 92 7.83 -3.09 -2.36
N ARG A 93 8.82 -3.71 -3.03
CA ARG A 93 9.84 -2.99 -3.79
C ARG A 93 9.23 -2.07 -4.85
N VAL A 94 8.23 -2.57 -5.56
CA VAL A 94 7.53 -1.79 -6.60
C VAL A 94 6.70 -0.68 -5.97
N SER A 95 5.93 -0.97 -4.92
CA SER A 95 5.06 0.02 -4.27
C SER A 95 5.82 1.13 -3.53
N GLN A 96 7.09 0.88 -3.15
CA GLN A 96 7.94 1.90 -2.53
C GLN A 96 8.41 2.99 -3.50
N ASP A 97 8.31 2.78 -4.81
CA ASP A 97 8.82 3.69 -5.82
C ASP A 97 7.73 4.03 -6.84
N ARG A 98 7.27 5.27 -6.82
CA ARG A 98 6.17 5.74 -7.67
C ARG A 98 6.43 5.51 -9.17
N LEU A 99 7.69 5.55 -9.62
CA LEU A 99 8.01 5.25 -11.03
C LEU A 99 7.75 3.79 -11.35
N TYR A 100 8.27 2.87 -10.54
CA TYR A 100 8.07 1.43 -10.75
C TYR A 100 6.59 1.03 -10.65
N GLU A 101 5.87 1.69 -9.76
CA GLU A 101 4.42 1.48 -9.62
C GLU A 101 3.66 1.93 -10.87
N LYS A 102 3.95 3.12 -11.42
CA LYS A 102 3.31 3.59 -12.66
C LYS A 102 3.70 2.73 -13.88
N GLU A 103 4.94 2.28 -13.95
CA GLU A 103 5.41 1.33 -14.97
C GLU A 103 4.65 0.00 -14.87
N LEU A 104 4.45 -0.52 -13.65
CA LEU A 104 3.64 -1.72 -13.42
C LEU A 104 2.19 -1.51 -13.89
N PHE A 105 1.54 -0.40 -13.51
CA PHE A 105 0.19 -0.11 -13.96
C PHE A 105 0.10 -0.07 -15.48
N THR A 106 1.04 0.58 -16.14
CA THR A 106 1.10 0.65 -17.60
C THR A 106 1.26 -0.74 -18.22
N LYS A 107 2.21 -1.55 -17.71
CA LYS A 107 2.44 -2.93 -18.15
C LYS A 107 1.20 -3.80 -18.03
N LEU A 108 0.41 -3.61 -16.97
CA LEU A 108 -0.81 -4.36 -16.71
C LEU A 108 -2.06 -3.77 -17.41
N GLY A 109 -1.93 -2.72 -18.21
CA GLY A 109 -3.04 -2.04 -18.86
C GLY A 109 -4.02 -1.43 -17.86
N ILE A 110 -3.52 -0.94 -16.73
CA ILE A 110 -4.26 -0.17 -15.73
C ILE A 110 -4.04 1.31 -16.03
N PRO A 111 -5.09 2.10 -16.29
CA PRO A 111 -4.94 3.51 -16.59
C PRO A 111 -4.27 4.28 -15.45
N THR A 112 -3.26 5.09 -15.76
CA THR A 112 -2.54 5.97 -14.84
C THR A 112 -2.33 7.33 -15.50
N PRO A 113 -2.06 8.43 -14.79
CA PRO A 113 -1.68 9.70 -15.39
C PRO A 113 -0.44 9.53 -16.29
N PRO A 114 -0.24 10.33 -17.33
CA PRO A 114 1.04 10.38 -18.01
C PRO A 114 2.14 10.76 -17.01
N PHE A 115 3.30 10.15 -17.10
CA PHE A 115 4.40 10.36 -16.14
C PHE A 115 5.77 10.33 -16.79
N ARG A 116 6.75 10.96 -16.14
CA ARG A 116 8.18 10.92 -16.50
C ARG A 116 9.04 10.88 -15.24
N ALA A 117 10.11 10.08 -15.28
CA ALA A 117 11.19 10.14 -14.30
C ALA A 117 11.94 11.47 -14.45
N ILE A 118 12.31 12.08 -13.32
CA ILE A 118 12.98 13.38 -13.28
C ILE A 118 14.22 13.28 -12.38
N ASP A 119 15.38 13.49 -13.00
CA ASP A 119 16.67 13.44 -12.32
C ASP A 119 17.44 14.79 -12.41
N SER A 120 16.91 15.77 -13.17
CA SER A 120 17.50 17.10 -13.33
C SER A 120 16.44 18.17 -13.57
N LEU A 121 16.79 19.43 -13.32
CA LEU A 121 15.91 20.57 -13.63
C LEU A 121 15.63 20.67 -15.14
N GLU A 122 16.62 20.39 -15.98
CA GLU A 122 16.44 20.36 -17.43
C GLU A 122 15.45 19.28 -17.84
N GLY A 123 15.60 18.06 -17.28
CA GLY A 123 14.64 16.97 -17.44
C GLY A 123 13.23 17.33 -16.99
N LEU A 124 13.10 18.08 -15.88
CA LEU A 124 11.81 18.58 -15.42
C LEU A 124 11.17 19.55 -16.42
N ARG A 125 11.94 20.50 -16.96
CA ARG A 125 11.45 21.43 -18.00
C ARG A 125 10.98 20.70 -19.26
N ALA A 126 11.75 19.71 -19.71
CA ALA A 126 11.39 18.88 -20.86
C ALA A 126 10.11 18.07 -20.60
N ALA A 127 9.99 17.45 -19.43
CA ALA A 127 8.82 16.67 -19.04
C ALA A 127 7.56 17.55 -18.91
N VAL A 128 7.69 18.78 -18.39
CA VAL A 128 6.57 19.75 -18.36
C VAL A 128 6.14 20.16 -19.75
N ALA A 129 7.08 20.34 -20.68
CA ALA A 129 6.73 20.65 -22.07
C ALA A 129 5.98 19.49 -22.76
N GLU A 130 6.29 18.23 -22.40
CA GLU A 130 5.65 17.04 -22.96
C GLU A 130 4.28 16.74 -22.31
N ILE A 131 4.22 16.71 -20.97
CA ILE A 131 3.00 16.32 -20.21
C ILE A 131 2.01 17.49 -20.16
N GLY A 132 2.52 18.71 -20.10
CA GLY A 132 1.72 19.91 -19.95
C GLY A 132 1.45 20.32 -18.49
N LEU A 133 0.78 21.43 -18.34
CA LEU A 133 0.34 21.98 -17.05
C LEU A 133 -1.20 21.98 -16.97
N PRO A 134 -1.79 21.78 -15.79
CA PRO A 134 -1.11 21.51 -14.52
C PRO A 134 -0.56 20.08 -14.46
N SER A 135 0.53 19.93 -13.68
CA SER A 135 1.16 18.64 -13.39
C SER A 135 1.62 18.59 -11.92
N VAL A 136 1.98 17.42 -11.43
CA VAL A 136 2.39 17.21 -10.04
C VAL A 136 3.78 16.59 -10.02
N LEU A 137 4.75 17.32 -9.45
CA LEU A 137 6.09 16.82 -9.18
C LEU A 137 6.10 16.14 -7.82
N LYS A 138 6.61 14.90 -7.73
CA LYS A 138 6.63 14.11 -6.50
C LYS A 138 8.01 13.48 -6.30
N THR A 139 8.42 13.30 -5.03
CA THR A 139 9.52 12.37 -4.73
C THR A 139 9.10 10.95 -5.09
N ARG A 140 10.00 10.17 -5.70
CA ARG A 140 9.71 8.77 -6.07
C ARG A 140 9.48 7.90 -4.85
N ARG A 141 10.17 8.17 -3.74
CA ARG A 141 10.14 7.38 -2.50
C ARG A 141 9.88 8.27 -1.29
N LEU A 142 9.41 7.67 -0.19
CA LEU A 142 9.26 8.30 1.13
C LEU A 142 8.26 9.48 1.18
N GLY A 143 7.48 9.73 0.13
CA GLY A 143 6.40 10.71 0.16
C GLY A 143 5.16 10.11 0.83
N TYR A 144 4.57 10.81 1.79
CA TYR A 144 3.35 10.42 2.50
C TYR A 144 2.54 11.66 2.91
N ASP A 145 1.25 11.50 3.08
CA ASP A 145 0.34 12.58 3.56
C ASP A 145 0.53 13.93 2.84
N GLY A 146 0.72 13.87 1.50
CA GLY A 146 0.93 15.09 0.69
C GLY A 146 2.33 15.70 0.79
N LYS A 147 3.24 15.15 1.60
CA LYS A 147 4.64 15.60 1.68
C LYS A 147 5.45 15.09 0.49
N GLY A 148 6.48 15.86 0.13
CA GLY A 148 7.36 15.51 -1.01
C GLY A 148 6.65 15.67 -2.37
N GLN A 149 5.68 16.58 -2.49
CA GLN A 149 5.03 16.90 -3.77
C GLN A 149 4.77 18.39 -3.95
N ALA A 150 4.73 18.82 -5.21
CA ALA A 150 4.42 20.18 -5.61
C ALA A 150 3.54 20.18 -6.86
N VAL A 151 2.47 20.96 -6.85
CA VAL A 151 1.60 21.15 -8.02
C VAL A 151 2.16 22.30 -8.87
N LEU A 152 2.50 21.98 -10.11
CA LEU A 152 2.96 22.96 -11.11
C LEU A 152 1.76 23.43 -11.91
N ARG A 153 1.38 24.70 -11.80
CA ARG A 153 0.24 25.30 -12.50
C ARG A 153 0.67 26.19 -13.67
N LYS A 154 1.87 26.77 -13.57
CA LYS A 154 2.45 27.70 -14.55
C LYS A 154 3.97 27.43 -14.67
N PRO A 155 4.60 27.83 -15.78
CA PRO A 155 6.02 27.59 -16.00
C PRO A 155 6.93 28.11 -14.86
N ALA A 156 6.59 29.24 -14.23
CA ALA A 156 7.35 29.79 -13.12
C ALA A 156 7.38 28.91 -11.86
N ASP A 157 6.47 27.92 -11.74
CA ASP A 157 6.45 27.01 -10.58
C ASP A 157 7.56 25.95 -10.67
N VAL A 158 8.16 25.72 -11.85
CA VAL A 158 9.13 24.65 -12.12
C VAL A 158 10.38 24.80 -11.28
N GLU A 159 11.01 25.98 -11.32
CA GLU A 159 12.23 26.28 -10.56
C GLU A 159 11.98 26.24 -9.06
N THR A 160 10.86 26.82 -8.62
CA THR A 160 10.48 26.86 -7.20
C THR A 160 10.25 25.44 -6.67
N ALA A 161 9.54 24.60 -7.41
CA ALA A 161 9.32 23.21 -7.02
C ALA A 161 10.62 22.41 -7.01
N TRP A 162 11.49 22.59 -8.01
CA TRP A 162 12.81 21.96 -8.04
C TRP A 162 13.66 22.34 -6.84
N GLN A 163 13.68 23.62 -6.46
CA GLN A 163 14.41 24.09 -5.28
C GLN A 163 13.85 23.50 -3.98
N ALA A 164 12.54 23.31 -3.91
CA ALA A 164 11.87 22.80 -2.71
C ALA A 164 12.06 21.30 -2.48
N ILE A 165 12.03 20.48 -3.53
CA ILE A 165 12.05 19.02 -3.42
C ILE A 165 13.04 18.31 -4.35
N GLY A 166 13.88 19.08 -5.10
CA GLY A 166 14.94 18.54 -5.95
C GLY A 166 16.09 17.90 -5.15
N GLY A 167 17.07 17.33 -5.88
CA GLY A 167 18.23 16.69 -5.26
C GLY A 167 18.00 15.23 -4.86
N VAL A 168 16.82 14.69 -5.11
CA VAL A 168 16.46 13.27 -5.00
C VAL A 168 15.74 12.81 -6.27
N PRO A 169 15.69 11.51 -6.58
CA PRO A 169 14.89 11.02 -7.70
C PRO A 169 13.42 11.42 -7.59
N LEU A 170 12.91 12.04 -8.65
CA LEU A 170 11.53 12.55 -8.72
C LEU A 170 10.74 11.89 -9.85
N ILE A 171 9.43 12.09 -9.85
CA ILE A 171 8.51 11.76 -10.93
C ILE A 171 7.60 12.97 -11.17
N LEU A 172 7.37 13.31 -12.44
CA LEU A 172 6.34 14.26 -12.84
C LEU A 172 5.13 13.48 -13.34
N GLU A 173 3.96 13.77 -12.79
CA GLU A 173 2.69 13.19 -13.21
C GLU A 173 1.75 14.27 -13.74
N GLY A 174 0.99 13.96 -14.79
CA GLY A 174 -0.09 14.83 -15.25
C GLY A 174 -1.15 14.99 -14.17
N PHE A 175 -1.62 16.22 -13.95
CA PHE A 175 -2.68 16.48 -12.97
C PHE A 175 -4.01 15.84 -13.39
N VAL A 176 -4.62 15.09 -12.49
CA VAL A 176 -5.92 14.47 -12.72
C VAL A 176 -7.00 15.33 -12.06
N PRO A 177 -7.84 16.06 -12.81
CA PRO A 177 -9.00 16.75 -12.27
C PRO A 177 -10.10 15.73 -11.94
N PHE A 178 -10.00 15.06 -10.81
CA PHE A 178 -10.90 13.99 -10.40
C PHE A 178 -12.16 14.52 -9.72
N GLU A 179 -13.25 13.75 -9.83
CA GLU A 179 -14.52 13.99 -9.17
C GLU A 179 -14.53 13.42 -7.75
N ARG A 180 -13.84 12.31 -7.53
CA ARG A 180 -13.74 11.62 -6.26
C ARG A 180 -12.56 10.65 -6.25
N GLU A 181 -12.19 10.27 -5.04
CA GLU A 181 -11.20 9.21 -4.80
C GLU A 181 -11.91 7.94 -4.34
N VAL A 182 -11.48 6.80 -4.85
CA VAL A 182 -12.01 5.49 -4.47
C VAL A 182 -10.86 4.53 -4.23
N SER A 183 -11.07 3.51 -3.41
CA SER A 183 -10.10 2.44 -3.23
C SER A 183 -10.77 1.08 -3.25
N ILE A 184 -10.01 0.08 -3.69
CA ILE A 184 -10.42 -1.32 -3.71
C ILE A 184 -9.43 -2.14 -2.90
N ILE A 185 -9.96 -2.96 -2.00
CA ILE A 185 -9.18 -3.85 -1.15
C ILE A 185 -9.51 -5.29 -1.53
N GLY A 186 -8.51 -6.14 -1.58
CA GLY A 186 -8.73 -7.57 -1.74
C GLY A 186 -7.63 -8.39 -1.12
N ALA A 187 -8.00 -9.59 -0.73
CA ALA A 187 -7.12 -10.65 -0.27
C ALA A 187 -6.88 -11.66 -1.40
N ARG A 188 -5.67 -12.17 -1.50
CA ARG A 188 -5.36 -13.40 -2.25
C ARG A 188 -4.62 -14.34 -1.33
N SER A 189 -5.05 -15.59 -1.26
CA SER A 189 -4.39 -16.61 -0.44
C SER A 189 -3.19 -17.23 -1.17
N THR A 190 -2.32 -17.89 -0.42
CA THR A 190 -1.22 -18.72 -0.98
C THR A 190 -1.72 -19.86 -1.90
N ARG A 191 -3.03 -20.12 -1.90
CA ARG A 191 -3.68 -21.10 -2.79
C ARG A 191 -4.30 -20.47 -4.04
N GLY A 192 -4.18 -19.12 -4.20
CA GLY A 192 -4.73 -18.38 -5.32
C GLY A 192 -6.22 -17.99 -5.18
N GLU A 193 -6.87 -18.31 -4.05
CA GLU A 193 -8.23 -17.84 -3.76
C GLU A 193 -8.22 -16.31 -3.62
N VAL A 194 -9.23 -15.62 -4.18
CA VAL A 194 -9.32 -14.14 -4.13
C VAL A 194 -10.66 -13.71 -3.58
N ALA A 195 -10.64 -12.89 -2.52
CA ALA A 195 -11.78 -12.22 -1.93
C ALA A 195 -11.62 -10.69 -2.04
N ILE A 196 -12.64 -9.99 -2.53
CA ILE A 196 -12.56 -8.53 -2.81
C ILE A 196 -13.67 -7.82 -2.06
N TYR A 197 -13.29 -6.81 -1.29
CA TYR A 197 -14.22 -5.96 -0.54
C TYR A 197 -15.01 -5.01 -1.46
N PRO A 198 -16.15 -4.50 -0.99
CA PRO A 198 -16.85 -3.42 -1.66
C PRO A 198 -15.93 -2.22 -1.92
N LEU A 199 -16.22 -1.50 -3.04
CA LEU A 199 -15.49 -0.27 -3.38
C LEU A 199 -15.71 0.79 -2.31
N ASN A 200 -14.64 1.43 -1.88
CA ASN A 200 -14.65 2.52 -0.93
C ASN A 200 -14.70 3.88 -1.66
N HIS A 201 -15.42 4.84 -1.11
CA HIS A 201 -15.26 6.26 -1.43
C HIS A 201 -14.44 6.92 -0.32
N ASN A 202 -13.33 7.52 -0.69
CA ASN A 202 -12.39 8.15 0.22
C ASN A 202 -12.47 9.67 0.12
N VAL A 203 -12.32 10.34 1.25
CA VAL A 203 -12.22 11.79 1.34
C VAL A 203 -10.92 12.13 2.07
N HIS A 204 -9.97 12.70 1.33
CA HIS A 204 -8.74 13.23 1.91
C HIS A 204 -8.87 14.74 2.18
N ARG A 205 -8.25 15.21 3.25
CA ARG A 205 -8.02 16.63 3.54
C ARG A 205 -6.57 16.79 3.96
N ASP A 206 -5.88 17.72 3.31
CA ASP A 206 -4.44 17.98 3.53
C ASP A 206 -3.57 16.72 3.34
N GLY A 207 -3.92 15.88 2.35
CA GLY A 207 -3.23 14.62 2.06
C GLY A 207 -3.53 13.47 3.02
N ILE A 208 -4.36 13.67 4.05
CA ILE A 208 -4.70 12.66 5.05
C ILE A 208 -6.10 12.11 4.81
N LEU A 209 -6.25 10.79 4.77
CA LEU A 209 -7.55 10.14 4.70
C LEU A 209 -8.37 10.44 5.96
N ARG A 210 -9.50 11.11 5.81
CA ARG A 210 -10.39 11.51 6.92
C ARG A 210 -11.66 10.71 6.99
N VAL A 211 -12.21 10.33 5.85
CA VAL A 211 -13.48 9.58 5.78
C VAL A 211 -13.39 8.53 4.69
N THR A 212 -13.81 7.33 5.03
CA THR A 212 -14.12 6.27 4.06
C THR A 212 -15.58 5.87 4.20
N ARG A 213 -16.29 5.78 3.07
CA ARG A 213 -17.64 5.26 3.00
C ARG A 213 -17.66 4.01 2.13
N SER A 214 -18.24 2.92 2.65
CA SER A 214 -18.36 1.63 1.96
C SER A 214 -19.71 0.97 2.33
N PRO A 215 -20.38 0.31 1.41
CA PRO A 215 -20.09 0.21 -0.03
C PRO A 215 -20.39 1.52 -0.78
N HIS A 216 -19.61 1.83 -1.81
CA HIS A 216 -19.81 3.07 -2.60
C HIS A 216 -20.99 3.01 -3.58
N GLY A 217 -21.68 1.91 -3.74
CA GLY A 217 -22.89 1.83 -4.56
C GLY A 217 -22.72 2.05 -6.08
N ALA A 218 -21.52 1.88 -6.62
CA ALA A 218 -21.21 2.05 -8.04
C ALA A 218 -20.76 0.72 -8.71
N PRO A 219 -21.70 -0.19 -9.08
CA PRO A 219 -21.36 -1.54 -9.54
C PRO A 219 -20.42 -1.58 -10.76
N GLY A 220 -20.53 -0.60 -11.66
CA GLY A 220 -19.64 -0.49 -12.81
C GLY A 220 -18.21 -0.16 -12.44
N LEU A 221 -17.99 0.74 -11.47
CA LEU A 221 -16.67 1.07 -10.94
C LEU A 221 -16.10 -0.10 -10.13
N GLN A 222 -16.93 -0.72 -9.30
CA GLN A 222 -16.57 -1.92 -8.52
C GLN A 222 -15.99 -3.02 -9.41
N ARG A 223 -16.69 -3.39 -10.48
CA ARG A 223 -16.21 -4.44 -11.41
C ARG A 223 -14.91 -4.08 -12.10
N ARG A 224 -14.71 -2.80 -12.48
CA ARG A 224 -13.45 -2.35 -13.10
C ARG A 224 -12.30 -2.34 -12.10
N ALA A 225 -12.51 -1.78 -10.90
CA ALA A 225 -11.50 -1.77 -9.83
C ALA A 225 -11.08 -3.19 -9.44
N ALA A 226 -12.05 -4.09 -9.25
CA ALA A 226 -11.80 -5.49 -8.94
C ALA A 226 -10.97 -6.20 -10.03
N ARG A 227 -11.21 -5.89 -11.31
CA ARG A 227 -10.41 -6.43 -12.42
C ARG A 227 -8.97 -5.93 -12.38
N HIS A 228 -8.77 -4.64 -12.10
CA HIS A 228 -7.43 -4.07 -11.97
C HIS A 228 -6.68 -4.67 -10.78
N LEU A 229 -7.35 -4.79 -9.63
CA LEU A 229 -6.77 -5.41 -8.45
C LEU A 229 -6.32 -6.86 -8.72
N ARG A 230 -7.17 -7.68 -9.39
CA ARG A 230 -6.83 -9.07 -9.74
C ARG A 230 -5.56 -9.15 -10.58
N ARG A 231 -5.40 -8.27 -11.58
CA ARG A 231 -4.18 -8.23 -12.42
C ARG A 231 -2.91 -8.00 -11.60
N VAL A 232 -2.96 -7.12 -10.59
CA VAL A 232 -1.82 -6.86 -9.70
C VAL A 232 -1.56 -8.05 -8.78
N LEU A 233 -2.61 -8.62 -8.17
CA LEU A 233 -2.51 -9.82 -7.32
C LEU A 233 -1.91 -11.01 -8.08
N GLU A 234 -2.36 -11.25 -9.31
CA GLU A 234 -1.88 -12.33 -10.18
C GLU A 234 -0.42 -12.08 -10.63
N HIS A 235 -0.07 -10.83 -10.98
CA HIS A 235 1.27 -10.47 -11.42
C HIS A 235 2.36 -10.80 -10.39
N PHE A 236 2.08 -10.57 -9.11
CA PHE A 236 3.03 -10.82 -8.03
C PHE A 236 2.93 -12.23 -7.41
N ASP A 237 2.02 -13.08 -7.89
CA ASP A 237 1.60 -14.28 -7.14
C ASP A 237 1.33 -13.94 -5.67
N TYR A 238 0.61 -12.87 -5.46
CA TYR A 238 0.45 -12.17 -4.19
C TYR A 238 -0.25 -13.04 -3.15
N ALA A 239 0.22 -12.97 -1.90
CA ALA A 239 -0.50 -13.55 -0.76
C ALA A 239 -0.59 -12.50 0.37
N GLY A 240 -1.81 -12.16 0.77
CA GLY A 240 -2.11 -11.12 1.74
C GLY A 240 -3.18 -10.15 1.26
N ILE A 241 -3.30 -9.01 1.93
CA ILE A 241 -4.15 -7.88 1.52
C ILE A 241 -3.37 -6.92 0.62
N LEU A 242 -4.01 -6.49 -0.47
CA LEU A 242 -3.57 -5.43 -1.36
C LEU A 242 -4.67 -4.38 -1.48
N ASN A 243 -4.29 -3.11 -1.44
CA ASN A 243 -5.16 -1.99 -1.75
C ASN A 243 -4.68 -1.26 -3.01
N ILE A 244 -5.60 -0.76 -3.84
CA ILE A 244 -5.30 0.20 -4.91
C ILE A 244 -6.20 1.41 -4.76
N GLU A 245 -5.61 2.59 -4.79
CA GLU A 245 -6.31 3.86 -4.83
C GLU A 245 -6.46 4.37 -6.25
N PHE A 246 -7.63 4.90 -6.56
CA PHE A 246 -7.95 5.45 -7.87
C PHE A 246 -8.59 6.82 -7.76
N PHE A 247 -8.28 7.68 -8.71
CA PHE A 247 -9.09 8.83 -9.06
C PHE A 247 -10.22 8.40 -10.00
N VAL A 248 -11.41 8.98 -9.81
CA VAL A 248 -12.54 8.83 -10.76
C VAL A 248 -12.66 10.11 -11.58
N ARG A 249 -12.61 9.98 -12.92
CA ARG A 249 -12.78 11.07 -13.86
C ARG A 249 -13.66 10.61 -15.03
N GLY A 250 -14.79 11.28 -15.25
CA GLY A 250 -15.73 10.90 -16.32
C GLY A 250 -16.17 9.44 -16.22
N GLY A 251 -16.38 8.93 -14.99
CA GLY A 251 -16.73 7.55 -14.75
C GLY A 251 -15.63 6.52 -15.05
N ARG A 252 -14.38 6.95 -15.30
CA ARG A 252 -13.21 6.09 -15.52
C ARG A 252 -12.33 6.07 -14.28
N LEU A 253 -11.62 4.95 -14.06
CA LEU A 253 -10.61 4.81 -13.00
C LEU A 253 -9.23 5.17 -13.55
N VAL A 254 -8.49 5.98 -12.80
CA VAL A 254 -7.08 6.34 -13.04
C VAL A 254 -6.32 5.97 -11.77
N ALA A 255 -5.41 5.02 -11.84
CA ALA A 255 -4.69 4.52 -10.67
C ALA A 255 -3.75 5.59 -10.10
N ASN A 256 -3.85 5.78 -8.79
CA ASN A 256 -2.97 6.66 -8.01
C ASN A 256 -1.82 5.87 -7.40
N GLU A 257 -2.09 4.98 -6.46
CA GLU A 257 -1.07 4.20 -5.75
C GLU A 257 -1.59 2.85 -5.26
N THR A 258 -0.66 1.95 -4.89
CA THR A 258 -0.95 0.68 -4.23
C THR A 258 -0.41 0.69 -2.81
N ALA A 259 -1.08 -0.08 -1.93
CA ALA A 259 -0.52 -0.43 -0.63
C ALA A 259 -0.48 -1.97 -0.52
N PRO A 260 0.72 -2.58 -0.48
CA PRO A 260 0.89 -4.03 -0.42
C PRO A 260 0.73 -4.55 1.03
N ARG A 261 -0.29 -4.11 1.72
CA ARG A 261 -0.60 -4.37 3.12
C ARG A 261 -2.05 -4.02 3.44
N VAL A 262 -2.47 -4.28 4.68
CA VAL A 262 -3.73 -3.72 5.21
C VAL A 262 -3.72 -2.19 5.13
N HIS A 263 -4.87 -1.58 4.85
CA HIS A 263 -4.96 -0.16 4.51
C HIS A 263 -5.96 0.60 5.38
N ASN A 264 -5.70 1.90 5.59
CA ASN A 264 -6.55 2.76 6.39
C ASN A 264 -8.00 2.82 5.88
N SER A 265 -8.21 2.82 4.56
CA SER A 265 -9.55 2.80 3.98
C SER A 265 -10.31 1.48 4.22
N GLY A 266 -9.67 0.47 4.79
CA GLY A 266 -10.26 -0.81 5.17
C GLY A 266 -10.57 -0.95 6.66
N HIS A 267 -10.37 0.08 7.49
CA HIS A 267 -10.66 0.00 8.93
C HIS A 267 -12.14 -0.29 9.22
N TRP A 268 -13.04 0.20 8.37
CA TRP A 268 -14.47 -0.08 8.47
C TRP A 268 -14.80 -1.57 8.45
N THR A 269 -13.92 -2.40 7.87
CA THR A 269 -14.16 -3.85 7.75
C THR A 269 -14.14 -4.58 9.10
N ILE A 270 -13.64 -3.95 10.17
CA ILE A 270 -13.58 -4.55 11.51
C ILE A 270 -15.02 -4.83 12.00
N GLU A 271 -15.88 -3.82 11.92
CA GLU A 271 -17.28 -3.93 12.35
C GLU A 271 -18.28 -3.96 11.19
N GLY A 272 -17.86 -3.56 9.99
CA GLY A 272 -18.74 -3.35 8.84
C GLY A 272 -18.66 -4.41 7.75
N ALA A 273 -17.79 -5.41 7.86
CA ALA A 273 -17.72 -6.54 6.93
C ALA A 273 -17.85 -7.88 7.69
N GLU A 274 -18.27 -8.94 6.99
CA GLU A 274 -18.36 -10.29 7.59
C GLU A 274 -16.99 -10.77 8.09
N THR A 275 -15.91 -10.43 7.37
CA THR A 275 -14.53 -10.71 7.78
C THR A 275 -13.69 -9.47 7.57
N SER A 276 -12.92 -9.07 8.58
CA SER A 276 -12.07 -7.88 8.48
C SER A 276 -10.91 -8.09 7.50
N GLN A 277 -10.37 -6.99 6.94
CA GLN A 277 -9.14 -7.04 6.15
C GLN A 277 -7.96 -7.63 6.94
N PHE A 278 -7.91 -7.39 8.24
CA PHE A 278 -6.85 -7.88 9.12
C PHE A 278 -6.90 -9.41 9.24
N GLU A 279 -8.08 -9.95 9.47
CA GLU A 279 -8.28 -11.41 9.53
C GLU A 279 -8.03 -12.04 8.16
N ASN A 280 -8.57 -11.46 7.07
CA ASN A 280 -8.31 -11.97 5.72
C ASN A 280 -6.85 -11.86 5.29
N HIS A 281 -6.08 -10.87 5.79
CA HIS A 281 -4.63 -10.85 5.58
C HIS A 281 -3.96 -12.09 6.19
N LEU A 282 -4.29 -12.38 7.44
CA LEU A 282 -3.73 -13.54 8.15
C LEU A 282 -4.18 -14.86 7.51
N ARG A 283 -5.46 -15.00 7.18
CA ARG A 283 -5.97 -16.19 6.47
C ARG A 283 -5.21 -16.39 5.16
N ALA A 284 -4.99 -15.32 4.40
CA ALA A 284 -4.29 -15.34 3.13
C ALA A 284 -2.85 -15.85 3.24
N ILE A 285 -2.06 -15.28 4.17
CA ILE A 285 -0.65 -15.65 4.35
C ILE A 285 -0.46 -17.01 5.03
N LEU A 286 -1.46 -17.48 5.79
CA LEU A 286 -1.48 -18.80 6.44
C LEU A 286 -2.04 -19.92 5.54
N GLY A 287 -2.54 -19.59 4.34
CA GLY A 287 -3.19 -20.55 3.46
C GLY A 287 -4.51 -21.10 4.00
N LEU A 288 -5.16 -20.37 4.91
CA LEU A 288 -6.51 -20.68 5.38
C LEU A 288 -7.55 -20.25 4.33
N PRO A 289 -8.75 -20.83 4.31
CA PRO A 289 -9.85 -20.31 3.48
C PRO A 289 -10.13 -18.85 3.78
N LEU A 290 -10.29 -18.03 2.74
CA LEU A 290 -10.63 -16.62 2.94
C LEU A 290 -12.06 -16.48 3.48
N GLY A 291 -12.25 -15.52 4.38
CA GLY A 291 -13.58 -15.18 4.86
C GLY A 291 -14.34 -14.29 3.87
N PRO A 292 -15.69 -14.30 3.91
CA PRO A 292 -16.53 -13.45 3.08
C PRO A 292 -16.24 -11.96 3.33
N THR A 293 -16.36 -11.15 2.26
CA THR A 293 -16.02 -9.71 2.29
C THR A 293 -17.27 -8.80 2.17
N ALA A 294 -18.44 -9.38 2.25
CA ALA A 294 -19.69 -8.60 2.17
C ALA A 294 -19.80 -7.61 3.33
N ALA A 295 -20.35 -6.43 3.05
CA ALA A 295 -20.66 -5.47 4.09
C ALA A 295 -21.87 -5.97 4.91
N ILE A 296 -21.79 -5.82 6.24
CA ILE A 296 -22.88 -6.08 7.17
C ILE A 296 -23.48 -4.73 7.58
N GLY A 297 -24.77 -4.55 7.31
CA GLY A 297 -25.48 -3.30 7.57
C GLY A 297 -25.45 -2.31 6.39
N HIS A 298 -26.06 -1.16 6.62
CA HIS A 298 -26.25 -0.08 5.64
C HIS A 298 -25.69 1.24 6.16
#